data_acec297b000c8d31d4e337ce16def62d
#
_entry.id   acec297b000c8d31d4e337ce16def62d
#
_cell.length_a   1.000
_cell.length_b   1.000
_cell.length_c   1.000
_cell.angle_alpha   90.00
_cell.angle_beta   90.00
_cell.angle_gamma   90.00
#
_symmetry.space_group_name_H-M   'P 1'
#
loop_
_entity.id
_entity.type
_entity.pdbx_description
1 polymer ?
#
loop_
_entity_poly.entity_id
_entity_poly.type
_entity_poly.pdbx_seq_one_letter_code
_entity_poly.pdbx_strand_id
1 'polypeptide(L)'
;DLDIRCVIKDEEIIAKAGESVIITINDVIAWTAENPVLYELYLYANGEMIQEKIGFREIKIDGNVFKINGEPVKLKGVNRHDFNCVTAATVSLEDLAKDVHLMKELNVNAVRTSHYPNSPEFYLLCDQFGIYVMDEADLEMHGACTRDGRYDIPLWEEYAENEFFSPGIKDRHISLVERDKNRTSVIIWSLGNES
;
A
#
# COMPACT_ATOMS: atom_id res chain seq x y z
N ASP A 1 -23.10 19.12 -11.30
CA ASP A 1 -22.15 19.56 -10.27
C ASP A 1 -22.54 18.91 -8.95
N LEU A 2 -21.70 17.99 -8.45
CA LEU A 2 -21.91 17.30 -7.17
C LEU A 2 -21.10 17.98 -6.09
N ASP A 3 -21.78 18.44 -5.03
CA ASP A 3 -21.12 18.92 -3.82
C ASP A 3 -20.79 17.74 -2.89
N ILE A 4 -19.55 17.70 -2.43
CA ILE A 4 -19.05 16.71 -1.47
C ILE A 4 -18.70 17.45 -0.18
N ARG A 5 -19.37 17.11 0.91
CA ARG A 5 -19.05 17.58 2.25
C ARG A 5 -18.06 16.60 2.88
N CYS A 6 -16.88 17.10 3.21
CA CYS A 6 -15.81 16.35 3.82
C CYS A 6 -15.67 16.78 5.29
N VAL A 7 -15.65 15.84 6.21
CA VAL A 7 -15.51 16.06 7.66
C VAL A 7 -14.40 15.20 8.21
N ILE A 8 -13.45 15.82 8.91
CA ILE A 8 -12.35 15.12 9.58
C ILE A 8 -11.96 15.87 10.86
N LYS A 9 -11.95 15.20 12.01
CA LYS A 9 -11.83 15.84 13.33
C LYS A 9 -12.87 16.94 13.50
N ASP A 10 -12.40 18.15 13.76
CA ASP A 10 -13.22 19.35 13.97
C ASP A 10 -13.33 20.22 12.71
N GLU A 11 -12.77 19.75 11.59
CA GLU A 11 -12.73 20.48 10.32
C GLU A 11 -13.76 19.97 9.34
N GLU A 12 -14.41 20.90 8.65
CA GLU A 12 -15.38 20.63 7.60
C GLU A 12 -15.14 21.51 6.38
N ILE A 13 -15.22 20.91 5.18
CA ILE A 13 -15.14 21.65 3.91
C ILE A 13 -16.13 21.07 2.92
N ILE A 14 -16.64 21.93 2.03
CA ILE A 14 -17.45 21.52 0.88
C ILE A 14 -16.64 21.78 -0.39
N ALA A 15 -16.53 20.77 -1.23
CA ALA A 15 -15.82 20.82 -2.51
C ALA A 15 -16.70 20.27 -3.64
N LYS A 16 -16.44 20.68 -4.86
CA LYS A 16 -17.06 20.08 -6.04
C LYS A 16 -16.36 18.76 -6.38
N ALA A 17 -17.12 17.78 -6.85
CA ALA A 17 -16.54 16.55 -7.39
C ALA A 17 -15.53 16.87 -8.50
N GLY A 18 -14.33 16.28 -8.40
CA GLY A 18 -13.22 16.52 -9.33
C GLY A 18 -12.35 17.74 -9.00
N GLU A 19 -12.68 18.53 -7.97
CA GLU A 19 -11.83 19.60 -7.47
C GLU A 19 -10.87 19.09 -6.41
N SER A 20 -9.66 19.66 -6.40
CA SER A 20 -8.69 19.44 -5.31
C SER A 20 -8.83 20.55 -4.28
N VAL A 21 -8.99 20.17 -3.01
CA VAL A 21 -9.07 21.10 -1.89
C VAL A 21 -8.03 20.78 -0.85
N ILE A 22 -7.60 21.79 -0.09
CA ILE A 22 -6.66 21.64 1.01
C ILE A 22 -7.39 21.91 2.32
N ILE A 23 -7.33 20.95 3.23
CA ILE A 23 -7.82 21.09 4.60
C ILE A 23 -6.60 21.14 5.52
N THR A 24 -6.52 22.15 6.37
CA THR A 24 -5.50 22.22 7.42
C THR A 24 -6.08 21.63 8.69
N ILE A 25 -5.44 20.60 9.22
CA ILE A 25 -5.87 19.93 10.45
C ILE A 25 -4.78 20.14 11.50
N ASN A 26 -5.16 20.74 12.62
CA ASN A 26 -4.24 21.02 13.71
C ASN A 26 -4.19 19.86 14.72
N ASP A 27 -3.12 19.80 15.50
CA ASP A 27 -2.94 18.88 16.62
C ASP A 27 -3.16 17.40 16.22
N VAL A 28 -2.57 17.00 15.09
CA VAL A 28 -2.57 15.61 14.66
C VAL A 28 -1.38 14.86 15.27
N ILE A 29 -1.64 13.64 15.70
CA ILE A 29 -0.60 12.69 16.08
C ILE A 29 -0.19 11.95 14.82
N ALA A 30 1.09 12.01 14.49
CA ALA A 30 1.63 11.34 13.31
C ALA A 30 1.56 9.81 13.47
N TRP A 31 1.13 9.14 12.42
CA TRP A 31 1.04 7.69 12.36
C TRP A 31 2.43 7.06 12.24
N THR A 32 2.68 6.04 13.03
CA THR A 32 3.89 5.19 12.93
C THR A 32 3.51 3.72 13.17
N ALA A 33 4.40 2.77 12.85
CA ALA A 33 4.19 1.37 13.19
C ALA A 33 4.09 1.12 14.71
N GLU A 34 4.69 1.97 15.54
CA GLU A 34 4.63 1.86 17.00
C GLU A 34 3.42 2.60 17.60
N ASN A 35 2.91 3.61 16.91
CA ASN A 35 1.76 4.40 17.32
C ASN A 35 0.85 4.68 16.11
N PRO A 36 -0.01 3.71 15.71
CA PRO A 36 -0.79 3.77 14.49
C PRO A 36 -2.09 4.57 14.66
N VAL A 37 -1.97 5.87 14.93
CA VAL A 37 -3.13 6.75 15.11
C VAL A 37 -3.80 7.02 13.78
N LEU A 38 -5.10 6.72 13.69
CA LEU A 38 -5.96 6.97 12.55
C LEU A 38 -7.08 7.93 12.92
N TYR A 39 -7.48 8.75 11.98
CA TYR A 39 -8.59 9.70 12.08
C TYR A 39 -9.70 9.30 11.12
N GLU A 40 -10.94 9.43 11.57
CA GLU A 40 -12.11 9.16 10.74
C GLU A 40 -12.35 10.33 9.79
N LEU A 41 -12.45 10.01 8.50
CA LEU A 41 -12.83 10.90 7.42
C LEU A 41 -14.22 10.50 6.93
N TYR A 42 -15.13 11.44 6.93
CA TYR A 42 -16.48 11.25 6.40
C TYR A 42 -16.67 12.09 5.15
N LEU A 43 -17.14 11.46 4.09
CA LEU A 43 -17.51 12.10 2.83
C LEU A 43 -19.01 11.92 2.62
N TYR A 44 -19.73 13.03 2.45
CA TYR A 44 -21.18 13.03 2.23
C TYR A 44 -21.50 13.61 0.85
N ALA A 45 -22.28 12.88 0.07
CA ALA A 45 -22.74 13.31 -1.25
C ALA A 45 -24.08 12.63 -1.59
N ASN A 46 -25.03 13.36 -2.15
CA ASN A 46 -26.33 12.83 -2.60
C ASN A 46 -27.09 11.94 -1.58
N GLY A 47 -26.95 12.22 -0.29
CA GLY A 47 -27.59 11.41 0.76
C GLY A 47 -26.82 10.12 1.12
N GLU A 48 -25.69 9.86 0.48
CA GLU A 48 -24.77 8.78 0.83
C GLU A 48 -23.66 9.28 1.75
N MET A 49 -23.07 8.37 2.51
CA MET A 49 -21.91 8.63 3.37
C MET A 49 -20.88 7.56 3.18
N ILE A 50 -19.64 7.99 2.92
CA ILE A 50 -18.46 7.12 2.91
C ILE A 50 -17.63 7.46 4.14
N GLN A 51 -17.23 6.44 4.88
CA GLN A 51 -16.32 6.56 6.02
C GLN A 51 -15.00 5.89 5.67
N GLU A 52 -13.91 6.64 5.86
CA GLU A 52 -12.54 6.16 5.71
C GLU A 52 -11.74 6.44 6.98
N LYS A 53 -10.68 5.68 7.20
CA LYS A 53 -9.69 5.94 8.25
C LYS A 53 -8.39 6.33 7.60
N ILE A 54 -7.86 7.49 7.98
CA ILE A 54 -6.60 8.01 7.44
C ILE A 54 -5.62 8.36 8.57
N GLY A 55 -4.34 8.14 8.32
CA GLY A 55 -3.27 8.58 9.21
C GLY A 55 -2.41 9.65 8.52
N PHE A 56 -1.75 10.48 9.32
CA PHE A 56 -0.85 11.52 8.84
C PHE A 56 0.58 11.08 9.04
N ARG A 57 1.37 11.09 8.01
CA ARG A 57 2.80 10.77 8.05
C ARG A 57 3.57 11.54 6.99
N GLU A 58 4.84 11.75 7.26
CA GLU A 58 5.81 12.23 6.29
C GLU A 58 6.83 11.13 6.01
N ILE A 59 7.16 10.91 4.74
CA ILE A 59 8.20 9.96 4.31
C ILE A 59 9.27 10.76 3.59
N LYS A 60 10.53 10.57 4.00
CA LYS A 60 11.66 11.31 3.42
C LYS A 60 12.91 10.45 3.36
N ILE A 61 13.68 10.62 2.29
CA ILE A 61 15.07 10.16 2.20
C ILE A 61 15.96 11.39 2.43
N ASP A 62 16.72 11.38 3.51
CA ASP A 62 17.65 12.44 3.89
C ASP A 62 19.07 11.92 3.77
N GLY A 63 19.73 12.31 2.66
CA GLY A 63 20.99 11.69 2.25
C GLY A 63 20.82 10.20 1.97
N ASN A 64 21.40 9.36 2.82
CA ASN A 64 21.29 7.89 2.73
C ASN A 64 20.38 7.30 3.83
N VAL A 65 19.58 8.13 4.51
CA VAL A 65 18.75 7.70 5.63
C VAL A 65 17.28 7.80 5.28
N PHE A 66 16.57 6.68 5.39
CA PHE A 66 15.12 6.63 5.27
C PHE A 66 14.48 7.07 6.58
N LYS A 67 13.62 8.08 6.51
CA LYS A 67 12.96 8.69 7.67
C LYS A 67 11.45 8.66 7.53
N ILE A 68 10.77 8.44 8.65
CA ILE A 68 9.32 8.62 8.79
C ILE A 68 9.08 9.62 9.91
N ASN A 69 8.32 10.67 9.64
CA ASN A 69 8.05 11.78 10.56
C ASN A 69 9.33 12.42 11.13
N GLY A 70 10.37 12.53 10.28
CA GLY A 70 11.65 13.10 10.66
C GLY A 70 12.63 12.14 11.35
N GLU A 71 12.17 10.97 11.85
CA GLU A 71 12.98 10.00 12.56
C GLU A 71 13.51 8.89 11.65
N PRO A 72 14.77 8.47 11.80
CA PRO A 72 15.32 7.33 11.08
C PRO A 72 14.56 6.03 11.41
N VAL A 73 14.18 5.29 10.39
CA VAL A 73 13.46 4.02 10.56
C VAL A 73 14.27 2.85 10.03
N LYS A 74 14.36 1.78 10.83
CA LYS A 74 14.88 0.49 10.39
C LYS A 74 13.71 -0.46 10.14
N LEU A 75 13.56 -0.89 8.90
CA LEU A 75 12.55 -1.87 8.52
C LEU A 75 13.00 -3.27 8.96
N LYS A 76 12.26 -3.86 9.89
CA LYS A 76 12.39 -5.25 10.35
C LYS A 76 11.24 -6.02 9.71
N GLY A 77 11.42 -6.38 8.44
CA GLY A 77 10.34 -6.83 7.58
C GLY A 77 10.42 -8.29 7.18
N VAL A 78 9.30 -8.77 6.67
CA VAL A 78 9.14 -10.09 6.05
C VAL A 78 8.47 -9.96 4.69
N ASN A 79 8.68 -10.94 3.81
CA ASN A 79 7.88 -11.10 2.61
C ASN A 79 6.62 -11.92 2.95
N ARG A 80 5.49 -11.55 2.37
CA ARG A 80 4.22 -12.23 2.61
C ARG A 80 3.48 -12.50 1.31
N HIS A 81 3.00 -13.74 1.18
CA HIS A 81 2.03 -14.13 0.17
C HIS A 81 0.62 -14.22 0.76
N ASP A 82 -0.41 -13.93 -0.04
CA ASP A 82 -1.77 -14.34 0.28
C ASP A 82 -1.86 -15.86 0.10
N PHE A 83 -1.77 -16.59 1.22
CA PHE A 83 -1.72 -18.04 1.22
C PHE A 83 -2.33 -18.64 2.50
N ASN A 84 -3.16 -19.66 2.31
CA ASN A 84 -3.66 -20.50 3.38
C ASN A 84 -3.43 -21.98 3.00
N CYS A 85 -3.02 -22.80 3.96
CA CYS A 85 -2.65 -24.20 3.72
C CYS A 85 -3.81 -25.09 3.25
N VAL A 86 -5.06 -24.65 3.38
CA VAL A 86 -6.26 -25.38 2.96
C VAL A 86 -6.87 -24.76 1.70
N THR A 87 -6.97 -23.44 1.64
CA THR A 87 -7.68 -22.70 0.59
C THR A 87 -6.75 -22.05 -0.45
N ALA A 88 -5.44 -22.31 -0.36
CA ALA A 88 -4.38 -21.76 -1.21
C ALA A 88 -4.40 -20.21 -1.25
N ALA A 89 -4.53 -19.59 -2.42
CA ALA A 89 -4.51 -18.15 -2.58
C ALA A 89 -5.79 -17.43 -2.10
N THR A 90 -6.82 -18.19 -1.68
CA THR A 90 -8.04 -17.61 -1.11
C THR A 90 -7.86 -17.46 0.40
N VAL A 91 -7.66 -16.24 0.87
CA VAL A 91 -7.47 -15.93 2.28
C VAL A 91 -8.71 -15.24 2.86
N SER A 92 -9.05 -15.59 4.09
CA SER A 92 -10.14 -14.95 4.83
C SER A 92 -9.64 -13.75 5.63
N LEU A 93 -10.55 -12.88 6.06
CA LEU A 93 -10.21 -11.78 6.97
C LEU A 93 -9.56 -12.29 8.28
N GLU A 94 -9.98 -13.47 8.75
CA GLU A 94 -9.39 -14.11 9.94
C GLU A 94 -7.94 -14.53 9.68
N ASP A 95 -7.61 -15.07 8.50
CA ASP A 95 -6.24 -15.42 8.12
C ASP A 95 -5.36 -14.16 8.05
N LEU A 96 -5.85 -13.09 7.41
CA LEU A 96 -5.16 -11.81 7.35
C LEU A 96 -4.88 -11.24 8.73
N ALA A 97 -5.87 -11.26 9.62
CA ALA A 97 -5.73 -10.76 10.98
C ALA A 97 -4.71 -11.59 11.78
N LYS A 98 -4.70 -12.93 11.63
CA LYS A 98 -3.70 -13.81 12.27
C LYS A 98 -2.28 -13.46 11.83
N ASP A 99 -2.08 -13.23 10.52
CA ASP A 99 -0.76 -12.87 9.99
C ASP A 99 -0.27 -11.54 10.59
N VAL A 100 -1.13 -10.52 10.63
CA VAL A 100 -0.79 -9.22 11.20
C VAL A 100 -0.48 -9.32 12.70
N HIS A 101 -1.28 -10.06 13.47
CA HIS A 101 -1.02 -10.27 14.89
C HIS A 101 0.31 -10.99 15.11
N LEU A 102 0.59 -12.06 14.35
CA LEU A 102 1.83 -12.80 14.44
C LEU A 102 3.05 -11.89 14.11
N MET A 103 2.94 -11.04 13.11
CA MET A 103 3.99 -10.07 12.80
C MET A 103 4.25 -9.14 14.00
N LYS A 104 3.21 -8.63 14.64
CA LYS A 104 3.34 -7.76 15.83
C LYS A 104 3.96 -8.51 17.02
N GLU A 105 3.53 -9.73 17.31
CA GLU A 105 4.09 -10.58 18.38
C GLU A 105 5.59 -10.84 18.18
N LEU A 106 6.03 -10.98 16.92
CA LEU A 106 7.43 -11.22 16.57
C LEU A 106 8.24 -9.93 16.39
N ASN A 107 7.68 -8.76 16.74
CA ASN A 107 8.31 -7.45 16.55
C ASN A 107 8.70 -7.14 15.07
N VAL A 108 7.97 -7.68 14.14
CA VAL A 108 8.03 -7.29 12.72
C VAL A 108 7.30 -5.97 12.58
N ASN A 109 7.92 -4.97 11.94
CA ASN A 109 7.32 -3.66 11.72
C ASN A 109 7.05 -3.35 10.25
N ALA A 110 7.47 -4.24 9.34
CA ALA A 110 7.31 -4.03 7.90
C ALA A 110 6.97 -5.33 7.17
N VAL A 111 6.26 -5.21 6.07
CA VAL A 111 5.92 -6.32 5.18
C VAL A 111 6.07 -5.90 3.73
N ARG A 112 6.58 -6.80 2.88
CA ARG A 112 6.51 -6.69 1.43
C ARG A 112 5.42 -7.62 0.92
N THR A 113 4.48 -7.09 0.15
CA THR A 113 3.42 -7.88 -0.48
C THR A 113 3.98 -8.62 -1.70
N SER A 114 4.66 -9.71 -1.46
CA SER A 114 5.35 -10.47 -2.49
C SER A 114 4.39 -11.48 -3.16
N HIS A 115 4.25 -11.52 -4.46
CA HIS A 115 4.84 -10.62 -5.45
C HIS A 115 3.69 -9.99 -6.25
N TYR A 116 2.72 -9.47 -5.55
CA TYR A 116 1.48 -8.89 -6.10
C TYR A 116 0.75 -8.10 -5.00
N PRO A 117 -0.14 -7.17 -5.37
CA PRO A 117 -0.98 -6.47 -4.40
C PRO A 117 -1.84 -7.45 -3.62
N ASN A 118 -1.78 -7.40 -2.28
CA ASN A 118 -2.60 -8.26 -1.43
C ASN A 118 -4.06 -7.78 -1.38
N SER A 119 -4.92 -8.54 -0.66
CA SER A 119 -6.31 -8.15 -0.41
C SER A 119 -6.41 -6.74 0.21
N PRO A 120 -7.35 -5.88 -0.21
CA PRO A 120 -7.52 -4.54 0.36
C PRO A 120 -7.67 -4.53 1.88
N GLU A 121 -8.30 -5.55 2.45
CA GLU A 121 -8.48 -5.70 3.90
C GLU A 121 -7.15 -5.85 4.64
N PHE A 122 -6.13 -6.41 3.99
CA PHE A 122 -4.80 -6.53 4.58
C PHE A 122 -4.18 -5.16 4.87
N TYR A 123 -4.31 -4.21 3.94
CA TYR A 123 -3.78 -2.85 4.15
C TYR A 123 -4.55 -2.10 5.25
N LEU A 124 -5.87 -2.31 5.36
CA LEU A 124 -6.66 -1.76 6.47
C LEU A 124 -6.17 -2.27 7.83
N LEU A 125 -5.84 -3.56 7.90
CA LEU A 125 -5.24 -4.14 9.11
C LEU A 125 -3.84 -3.58 9.36
N CYS A 126 -3.01 -3.42 8.33
CA CYS A 126 -1.69 -2.78 8.46
C CYS A 126 -1.79 -1.33 8.93
N ASP A 127 -2.75 -0.55 8.41
CA ASP A 127 -3.05 0.81 8.87
C ASP A 127 -3.41 0.83 10.36
N GLN A 128 -4.26 -0.10 10.78
CA GLN A 128 -4.81 -0.16 12.14
C GLN A 128 -3.81 -0.68 13.18
N PHE A 129 -3.03 -1.69 12.83
CA PHE A 129 -2.11 -2.35 13.76
C PHE A 129 -0.67 -1.82 13.68
N GLY A 130 -0.38 -0.96 12.72
CA GLY A 130 0.94 -0.36 12.58
C GLY A 130 1.97 -1.33 11.99
N ILE A 131 1.82 -1.67 10.71
CA ILE A 131 2.80 -2.38 9.91
C ILE A 131 3.11 -1.52 8.69
N TYR A 132 4.37 -1.18 8.47
CA TYR A 132 4.81 -0.53 7.23
C TYR A 132 4.68 -1.48 6.05
N VAL A 133 4.18 -1.01 4.93
CA VAL A 133 3.98 -1.83 3.74
C VAL A 133 4.87 -1.35 2.60
N MET A 134 5.63 -2.27 2.02
CA MET A 134 6.16 -2.17 0.67
C MET A 134 5.17 -2.87 -0.25
N ASP A 135 4.39 -2.07 -0.97
CA ASP A 135 3.33 -2.56 -1.83
C ASP A 135 3.88 -2.84 -3.23
N GLU A 136 3.72 -4.09 -3.69
CA GLU A 136 4.37 -4.57 -4.89
C GLU A 136 3.41 -4.79 -6.03
N ALA A 137 3.78 -4.28 -7.19
CA ALA A 137 3.03 -4.50 -8.42
C ALA A 137 3.08 -5.97 -8.84
N ASP A 138 1.99 -6.45 -9.42
CA ASP A 138 1.92 -7.79 -10.03
C ASP A 138 2.71 -7.84 -11.34
N LEU A 139 4.03 -7.87 -11.19
CA LEU A 139 4.98 -8.01 -12.28
C LEU A 139 6.07 -9.02 -11.89
N GLU A 140 6.08 -10.12 -12.61
CA GLU A 140 7.04 -11.22 -12.45
C GLU A 140 7.39 -11.77 -13.83
N MET A 141 8.64 -11.65 -14.25
CA MET A 141 9.10 -12.14 -15.57
C MET A 141 10.02 -13.35 -15.50
N HIS A 142 10.42 -13.77 -14.32
CA HIS A 142 11.34 -14.89 -14.10
C HIS A 142 10.98 -16.11 -14.93
N GLY A 143 9.74 -16.59 -14.85
CA GLY A 143 9.30 -17.80 -15.58
C GLY A 143 9.34 -17.66 -17.10
N ALA A 144 9.08 -16.47 -17.61
CA ALA A 144 9.12 -16.17 -19.04
C ALA A 144 10.57 -16.04 -19.56
N CYS A 145 11.47 -15.60 -18.71
CA CYS A 145 12.87 -15.33 -19.05
C CYS A 145 13.83 -16.45 -18.65
N THR A 146 13.33 -17.65 -18.39
CA THR A 146 14.14 -18.84 -18.05
C THR A 146 14.08 -19.87 -19.17
N ARG A 147 15.26 -20.29 -19.64
CA ARG A 147 15.42 -21.37 -20.64
C ARG A 147 16.32 -22.45 -20.06
N ASP A 148 15.88 -23.70 -20.13
CA ASP A 148 16.62 -24.88 -19.60
C ASP A 148 17.06 -24.70 -18.13
N GLY A 149 16.24 -24.05 -17.30
CA GLY A 149 16.50 -23.81 -15.89
C GLY A 149 17.56 -22.74 -15.61
N ARG A 150 17.89 -21.90 -16.60
CA ARG A 150 18.84 -20.79 -16.49
C ARG A 150 18.20 -19.49 -16.97
N TYR A 151 18.59 -18.38 -16.36
CA TYR A 151 18.18 -17.07 -16.83
C TYR A 151 18.73 -16.80 -18.23
N ASP A 152 17.87 -16.33 -19.12
CA ASP A 152 18.18 -15.93 -20.48
C ASP A 152 18.09 -14.40 -20.55
N ILE A 153 19.20 -13.71 -20.38
CA ILE A 153 19.28 -12.24 -20.37
C ILE A 153 18.70 -11.62 -21.64
N PRO A 154 18.97 -12.10 -22.86
CA PRO A 154 18.33 -11.62 -24.06
C PRO A 154 16.79 -11.68 -24.04
N LEU A 155 16.20 -12.69 -23.40
CA LEU A 155 14.74 -12.74 -23.24
C LEU A 155 14.23 -11.67 -22.28
N TRP A 156 14.97 -11.36 -21.20
CA TRP A 156 14.62 -10.27 -20.29
C TRP A 156 14.60 -8.93 -21.01
N GLU A 157 15.65 -8.65 -21.79
CA GLU A 157 15.73 -7.44 -22.62
C GLU A 157 14.58 -7.38 -23.63
N GLU A 158 14.28 -8.50 -24.31
CA GLU A 158 13.18 -8.58 -25.27
C GLU A 158 11.82 -8.26 -24.63
N TYR A 159 11.53 -8.82 -23.43
CA TYR A 159 10.26 -8.54 -22.74
C TYR A 159 10.20 -7.14 -22.17
N ALA A 160 11.29 -6.65 -21.58
CA ALA A 160 11.35 -5.32 -20.95
C ALA A 160 11.21 -4.19 -22.00
N GLU A 161 11.80 -4.36 -23.19
CA GLU A 161 11.79 -3.35 -24.25
C GLU A 161 10.62 -3.51 -25.24
N ASN A 162 9.86 -4.59 -25.15
CA ASN A 162 8.79 -4.88 -26.08
C ASN A 162 7.56 -4.00 -25.85
N GLU A 163 7.26 -3.14 -26.82
CA GLU A 163 6.10 -2.24 -26.79
C GLU A 163 4.76 -2.97 -26.60
N PHE A 164 4.66 -4.25 -26.95
CA PHE A 164 3.46 -5.06 -26.74
C PHE A 164 3.13 -5.24 -25.24
N PHE A 165 4.15 -5.44 -24.39
CA PHE A 165 3.94 -5.65 -22.95
C PHE A 165 3.87 -4.35 -22.15
N SER A 166 4.46 -3.27 -22.66
CA SER A 166 4.56 -1.98 -21.97
C SER A 166 3.21 -1.42 -21.46
N PRO A 167 2.10 -1.46 -22.24
CA PRO A 167 0.81 -0.99 -21.73
C PRO A 167 0.31 -1.80 -20.52
N GLY A 168 0.46 -3.14 -20.55
CA GLY A 168 0.04 -4.01 -19.45
C GLY A 168 0.88 -3.82 -18.20
N ILE A 169 2.19 -3.64 -18.35
CA ILE A 169 3.10 -3.32 -17.24
C ILE A 169 2.69 -2.00 -16.60
N LYS A 170 2.51 -0.96 -17.42
CA LYS A 170 2.09 0.36 -16.95
C LYS A 170 0.73 0.33 -16.23
N ASP A 171 -0.23 -0.40 -16.77
CA ASP A 171 -1.57 -0.54 -16.19
C ASP A 171 -1.52 -1.16 -14.79
N ARG A 172 -0.73 -2.21 -14.57
CA ARG A 172 -0.54 -2.81 -13.24
C ARG A 172 -0.03 -1.81 -12.20
N HIS A 173 0.96 -1.00 -12.56
CA HIS A 173 1.52 0.00 -11.65
C HIS A 173 0.54 1.14 -11.37
N ILE A 174 -0.20 1.61 -12.38
CA ILE A 174 -1.22 2.64 -12.20
C ILE A 174 -2.33 2.10 -11.29
N SER A 175 -2.83 0.89 -11.57
CA SER A 175 -3.90 0.26 -10.80
C SER A 175 -3.51 0.04 -9.33
N LEU A 176 -2.27 -0.40 -9.07
CA LEU A 176 -1.72 -0.53 -7.73
C LEU A 176 -1.78 0.79 -6.98
N VAL A 177 -1.19 1.84 -7.56
CA VAL A 177 -1.10 3.15 -6.91
C VAL A 177 -2.49 3.76 -6.72
N GLU A 178 -3.35 3.72 -7.74
CA GLU A 178 -4.70 4.29 -7.65
C GLU A 178 -5.55 3.59 -6.57
N ARG A 179 -5.39 2.28 -6.40
CA ARG A 179 -6.09 1.52 -5.37
C ARG A 179 -5.62 1.87 -3.96
N ASP A 180 -4.30 1.94 -3.75
CA ASP A 180 -3.71 1.90 -2.41
C ASP A 180 -3.04 3.21 -1.97
N LYS A 181 -3.02 4.27 -2.81
CA LYS A 181 -2.41 5.58 -2.49
C LYS A 181 -2.91 6.22 -1.20
N ASN A 182 -4.12 5.87 -0.75
CA ASN A 182 -4.73 6.39 0.46
C ASN A 182 -4.44 5.52 1.70
N ARG A 183 -3.75 4.40 1.56
CA ARG A 183 -3.37 3.54 2.69
C ARG A 183 -2.20 4.14 3.44
N THR A 184 -2.40 4.40 4.72
CA THR A 184 -1.41 5.07 5.56
C THR A 184 -0.15 4.22 5.74
N SER A 185 -0.32 2.91 5.83
CA SER A 185 0.75 1.93 6.00
C SER A 185 1.68 1.79 4.79
N VAL A 186 1.20 2.09 3.58
CA VAL A 186 2.02 2.00 2.36
C VAL A 186 3.05 3.11 2.36
N ILE A 187 4.33 2.73 2.48
CA ILE A 187 5.47 3.67 2.57
C ILE A 187 6.46 3.51 1.41
N ILE A 188 6.38 2.42 0.66
CA ILE A 188 7.25 2.13 -0.48
C ILE A 188 6.39 1.45 -1.57
N TRP A 189 6.59 1.87 -2.81
CA TRP A 189 6.06 1.21 -4.00
C TRP A 189 7.15 0.35 -4.62
N SER A 190 6.89 -0.94 -4.80
CA SER A 190 7.78 -1.87 -5.47
C SER A 190 7.32 -2.13 -6.90
N LEU A 191 8.25 -2.07 -7.84
CA LEU A 191 7.94 -2.21 -9.26
C LEU A 191 7.66 -3.65 -9.70
N GLY A 192 7.94 -4.61 -8.86
CA GLY A 192 7.74 -6.03 -9.13
C GLY A 192 8.90 -6.89 -8.65
N ASN A 193 8.85 -8.17 -9.01
CA ASN A 193 9.85 -9.16 -8.63
C ASN A 193 10.49 -9.77 -9.87
N GLU A 194 11.80 -9.94 -9.84
CA GLU A 194 12.57 -10.64 -10.89
C GLU A 194 12.17 -10.26 -12.33
N SER A 195 12.10 -8.94 -12.58
CA SER A 195 11.67 -8.36 -13.85
C SER A 195 12.52 -7.16 -14.27
#